data_aaa47c8b25e5a9f905ea8e60d826004d
#
_entry.id   aaa47c8b25e5a9f905ea8e60d826004d
#
_cell.length_a   1.000
_cell.length_b   1.000
_cell.length_c   1.000
_cell.angle_alpha   90.00
_cell.angle_beta   90.00
_cell.angle_gamma   90.00
#
_symmetry.space_group_name_H-M   'P 1'
#
loop_
_entity.id
_entity.type
_entity.pdbx_description
1 polymer ?
#
loop_
_entity_poly.entity_id
_entity_poly.type
_entity_poly.pdbx_seq_one_letter_code
_entity_poly.pdbx_strand_id
1 'polypeptide(L)'
;SMSIVTSHCGQADGQASVTPSNGQSPYNFIWSDLNNQTSSTATGLLAGNYTVTVTDLSGCSAIDNITVSDTTGPTSVISNIIDVSCFGGNNGEITVSVTDGTPPYSFLWDDINAQTTGTATGLTIGNFSVMITDLFGCITTATGTIISPAALIASIAASSDANCNTACDGNATAAANGGTPPYS
;
A
#
# COMPACT_ATOMS: atom_id res chain seq x y z
N SER A 1 -16.57 4.64 35.54
CA SER A 1 -15.53 4.03 34.67
C SER A 1 -15.69 4.50 33.26
N MET A 2 -14.58 4.57 32.51
CA MET A 2 -14.56 4.97 31.12
C MET A 2 -13.95 3.87 30.25
N SER A 3 -14.35 3.79 29.01
CA SER A 3 -13.77 2.91 27.99
C SER A 3 -13.68 3.62 26.64
N ILE A 4 -12.74 3.19 25.79
CA ILE A 4 -12.52 3.75 24.46
C ILE A 4 -12.53 2.65 23.39
N VAL A 5 -12.85 3.06 22.16
CA VAL A 5 -12.45 2.43 20.92
C VAL A 5 -11.57 3.45 20.20
N THR A 6 -10.38 3.03 19.75
CA THR A 6 -9.43 3.88 19.03
C THR A 6 -10.00 4.26 17.66
N SER A 7 -9.61 5.41 17.14
CA SER A 7 -9.83 5.75 15.72
C SER A 7 -8.75 5.10 14.83
N HIS A 8 -9.00 5.04 13.54
CA HIS A 8 -8.09 4.42 12.58
C HIS A 8 -7.79 5.37 11.43
N CYS A 9 -6.52 5.52 11.08
CA CYS A 9 -6.04 6.29 9.91
C CYS A 9 -6.57 7.73 9.85
N GLY A 10 -6.71 8.38 11.01
CA GLY A 10 -7.27 9.72 11.10
C GLY A 10 -8.76 9.82 10.77
N GLN A 11 -9.49 8.71 10.77
CA GLN A 11 -10.93 8.68 10.53
C GLN A 11 -11.73 8.94 11.81
N ALA A 12 -12.96 9.44 11.64
CA ALA A 12 -13.87 9.70 12.74
C ALA A 12 -14.69 8.43 13.07
N ASP A 13 -14.02 7.37 13.50
CA ASP A 13 -14.60 6.06 13.83
C ASP A 13 -14.36 5.63 15.29
N GLY A 14 -13.67 6.47 16.08
CA GLY A 14 -13.42 6.24 17.48
C GLY A 14 -14.69 6.39 18.35
N GLN A 15 -14.66 5.82 19.55
CA GLN A 15 -15.73 5.93 20.55
C GLN A 15 -15.17 6.17 21.94
N ALA A 16 -15.96 6.85 22.76
CA ALA A 16 -15.71 7.00 24.20
C ALA A 16 -17.00 6.74 24.97
N SER A 17 -16.92 5.92 26.02
CA SER A 17 -18.07 5.59 26.86
C SER A 17 -17.78 5.89 28.33
N VAL A 18 -18.78 6.38 29.04
CA VAL A 18 -18.73 6.63 30.49
C VAL A 18 -19.85 5.90 31.21
N THR A 19 -19.50 5.25 32.31
CA THR A 19 -20.47 4.63 33.24
C THR A 19 -20.38 5.32 34.60
N PRO A 20 -21.38 6.11 35.00
CA PRO A 20 -21.44 6.70 36.31
C PRO A 20 -21.49 5.62 37.42
N SER A 21 -20.85 5.87 38.56
CA SER A 21 -20.80 4.90 39.66
C SER A 21 -21.51 5.40 40.94
N ASN A 22 -21.81 6.68 41.01
CA ASN A 22 -22.50 7.30 42.16
C ASN A 22 -23.52 8.33 41.65
N GLY A 23 -24.36 8.90 42.56
CA GLY A 23 -25.40 9.83 42.22
C GLY A 23 -26.76 9.15 42.00
N GLN A 24 -27.75 9.94 41.61
CA GLN A 24 -29.13 9.48 41.38
C GLN A 24 -29.48 9.45 39.91
N SER A 25 -29.87 8.27 39.41
CA SER A 25 -30.40 8.12 38.03
C SER A 25 -31.77 8.83 37.89
N PRO A 26 -32.12 9.39 36.69
CA PRO A 26 -31.34 9.33 35.43
C PRO A 26 -30.17 10.32 35.42
N TYR A 27 -29.19 10.01 34.51
CA TYR A 27 -28.04 10.87 34.26
C TYR A 27 -28.16 11.55 32.92
N ASN A 28 -27.74 12.83 32.86
CA ASN A 28 -27.54 13.57 31.61
C ASN A 28 -26.04 13.63 31.32
N PHE A 29 -25.69 13.52 30.04
CA PHE A 29 -24.33 13.57 29.53
C PHE A 29 -24.17 14.72 28.57
N ILE A 30 -23.02 15.36 28.56
CA ILE A 30 -22.60 16.33 27.53
C ILE A 30 -21.14 16.09 27.23
N TRP A 31 -20.83 15.70 26.00
CA TRP A 31 -19.47 15.53 25.49
C TRP A 31 -18.96 16.81 24.84
N SER A 32 -17.64 16.99 24.84
CA SER A 32 -16.98 18.15 24.19
C SER A 32 -16.67 17.93 22.71
N ASP A 33 -17.24 16.91 22.11
CA ASP A 33 -17.12 16.69 20.66
C ASP A 33 -17.88 17.76 19.86
N LEU A 34 -17.60 17.85 18.54
CA LEU A 34 -18.22 18.86 17.68
C LEU A 34 -19.77 18.81 17.67
N ASN A 35 -20.35 17.64 17.96
CA ASN A 35 -21.79 17.43 17.94
C ASN A 35 -22.43 17.60 19.34
N ASN A 36 -21.65 17.83 20.39
CA ASN A 36 -22.09 17.89 21.78
C ASN A 36 -23.01 16.71 22.15
N GLN A 37 -22.53 15.49 21.88
CA GLN A 37 -23.32 14.28 22.07
C GLN A 37 -23.78 14.14 23.53
N THR A 38 -24.99 13.62 23.71
CA THR A 38 -25.66 13.56 25.03
C THR A 38 -25.97 12.15 25.52
N SER A 39 -25.44 11.13 24.86
CA SER A 39 -25.55 9.74 25.32
C SER A 39 -24.38 9.36 26.23
N SER A 40 -24.49 8.24 26.95
CA SER A 40 -23.39 7.69 27.73
C SER A 40 -22.18 7.24 26.88
N THR A 41 -22.39 7.14 25.56
CA THR A 41 -21.35 6.82 24.57
C THR A 41 -21.36 7.88 23.48
N ALA A 42 -20.22 8.52 23.26
CA ALA A 42 -19.95 9.35 22.10
C ALA A 42 -19.31 8.48 21.01
N THR A 43 -19.76 8.64 19.77
CA THR A 43 -19.31 7.87 18.60
C THR A 43 -18.85 8.81 17.49
N GLY A 44 -18.13 8.27 16.49
CA GLY A 44 -17.66 9.09 15.38
C GLY A 44 -16.59 10.09 15.82
N LEU A 45 -15.74 9.71 16.76
CA LEU A 45 -14.70 10.58 17.31
C LEU A 45 -13.41 10.41 16.51
N LEU A 46 -12.79 11.54 16.17
CA LEU A 46 -11.39 11.58 15.74
C LEU A 46 -10.46 11.29 16.92
N ALA A 47 -9.21 11.00 16.68
CA ALA A 47 -8.19 11.03 17.72
C ALA A 47 -8.14 12.41 18.38
N GLY A 48 -8.12 12.41 19.70
CA GLY A 48 -8.14 13.67 20.47
C GLY A 48 -8.50 13.47 21.92
N ASN A 49 -8.48 14.58 22.65
CA ASN A 49 -8.92 14.63 24.05
C ASN A 49 -10.36 15.12 24.11
N TYR A 50 -11.18 14.38 24.82
CA TYR A 50 -12.58 14.70 25.04
C TYR A 50 -12.88 14.81 26.52
N THR A 51 -13.82 15.67 26.86
CA THR A 51 -14.38 15.77 28.20
C THR A 51 -15.84 15.32 28.16
N VAL A 52 -16.30 14.71 29.22
CA VAL A 52 -17.72 14.44 29.45
C VAL A 52 -18.15 15.07 30.77
N THR A 53 -19.23 15.83 30.71
CA THR A 53 -19.93 16.31 31.89
C THR A 53 -21.13 15.39 32.13
N VAL A 54 -21.18 14.77 33.32
CA VAL A 54 -22.29 13.92 33.77
C VAL A 54 -23.04 14.64 34.87
N THR A 55 -24.35 14.79 34.74
CA THR A 55 -25.21 15.42 35.73
C THR A 55 -26.28 14.43 36.19
N ASP A 56 -26.45 14.24 37.45
CA ASP A 56 -27.45 13.36 38.07
C ASP A 56 -28.82 14.03 38.22
N LEU A 57 -29.84 13.27 38.65
CA LEU A 57 -31.21 13.78 38.89
C LEU A 57 -31.25 14.92 39.89
N SER A 58 -30.34 14.96 40.85
CA SER A 58 -30.27 16.00 41.90
C SER A 58 -29.57 17.27 41.43
N GLY A 59 -29.05 17.31 40.18
CA GLY A 59 -28.30 18.42 39.61
C GLY A 59 -26.82 18.44 39.98
N CYS A 60 -26.31 17.42 40.66
CA CYS A 60 -24.87 17.29 40.92
C CYS A 60 -24.14 16.87 39.65
N SER A 61 -23.05 17.56 39.33
CA SER A 61 -22.27 17.29 38.12
C SER A 61 -20.83 16.86 38.41
N ALA A 62 -20.28 16.02 37.55
CA ALA A 62 -18.89 15.63 37.54
C ALA A 62 -18.36 15.71 36.08
N ILE A 63 -17.06 16.03 35.94
CA ILE A 63 -16.39 16.12 34.67
C ILE A 63 -15.23 15.11 34.67
N ASP A 64 -15.07 14.39 33.58
CA ASP A 64 -13.94 13.48 33.35
C ASP A 64 -13.37 13.65 31.93
N ASN A 65 -12.12 13.24 31.74
CA ASN A 65 -11.39 13.39 30.49
C ASN A 65 -10.98 12.04 29.95
N ILE A 66 -11.02 11.88 28.64
CA ILE A 66 -10.60 10.66 27.96
C ILE A 66 -9.88 11.01 26.65
N THR A 67 -8.85 10.23 26.32
CA THR A 67 -8.11 10.38 25.06
C THR A 67 -8.48 9.24 24.13
N VAL A 68 -9.00 9.57 22.96
CA VAL A 68 -9.14 8.64 21.84
C VAL A 68 -7.84 8.68 21.06
N SER A 69 -7.15 7.54 20.95
CA SER A 69 -5.92 7.39 20.19
C SER A 69 -6.23 7.05 18.74
N ASP A 70 -5.28 7.31 17.84
CA ASP A 70 -5.33 6.86 16.44
C ASP A 70 -4.39 5.67 16.22
N THR A 71 -4.81 4.71 15.41
CA THR A 71 -3.93 3.66 14.90
C THR A 71 -3.45 4.06 13.50
N THR A 72 -2.13 4.03 13.30
CA THR A 72 -1.53 4.33 12.00
C THR A 72 -1.89 3.27 10.97
N GLY A 73 -2.11 3.69 9.73
CA GLY A 73 -2.31 2.80 8.59
C GLY A 73 -1.02 2.08 8.16
N PRO A 74 -1.11 1.18 7.17
CA PRO A 74 0.03 0.45 6.66
C PRO A 74 1.00 1.39 5.94
N THR A 75 2.30 1.06 6.02
CA THR A 75 3.35 1.63 5.17
C THR A 75 3.85 0.57 4.21
N SER A 76 4.24 0.96 3.00
CA SER A 76 4.65 0.01 1.96
C SER A 76 5.90 0.47 1.22
N VAL A 77 6.74 -0.51 0.87
CA VAL A 77 7.93 -0.30 0.04
C VAL A 77 8.05 -1.43 -0.98
N ILE A 78 8.53 -1.11 -2.18
CA ILE A 78 8.92 -2.17 -3.12
C ILE A 78 10.20 -2.82 -2.58
N SER A 79 10.13 -4.12 -2.30
CA SER A 79 11.22 -4.89 -1.70
C SER A 79 12.05 -5.65 -2.72
N ASN A 80 11.48 -5.98 -3.88
CA ASN A 80 12.19 -6.65 -4.97
C ASN A 80 11.60 -6.29 -6.34
N ILE A 81 12.46 -6.20 -7.36
CA ILE A 81 12.08 -6.04 -8.77
C ILE A 81 12.93 -7.01 -9.59
N ILE A 82 12.28 -7.78 -10.43
CA ILE A 82 12.90 -8.61 -11.45
C ILE A 82 12.47 -8.07 -12.81
N ASP A 83 13.41 -7.53 -13.56
CA ASP A 83 13.19 -7.00 -14.89
C ASP A 83 12.92 -8.08 -15.92
N VAL A 84 12.33 -7.72 -17.06
CA VAL A 84 12.15 -8.69 -18.13
C VAL A 84 13.50 -9.11 -18.72
N SER A 85 13.67 -10.40 -18.97
CA SER A 85 14.93 -10.98 -19.44
C SER A 85 15.25 -10.65 -20.91
N CYS A 86 14.24 -10.28 -21.71
CA CYS A 86 14.39 -10.00 -23.14
C CYS A 86 13.56 -8.79 -23.53
N PHE A 87 13.97 -8.13 -24.59
CA PHE A 87 13.16 -7.06 -25.21
C PHE A 87 11.76 -7.57 -25.59
N GLY A 88 10.72 -6.86 -25.11
CA GLY A 88 9.33 -7.28 -25.32
C GLY A 88 8.88 -8.48 -24.47
N GLY A 89 9.70 -8.90 -23.50
CA GLY A 89 9.33 -9.98 -22.58
C GLY A 89 8.20 -9.59 -21.61
N ASN A 90 7.63 -10.61 -20.96
CA ASN A 90 6.55 -10.48 -19.98
C ASN A 90 6.81 -11.34 -18.72
N ASN A 91 8.06 -11.50 -18.35
CA ASN A 91 8.47 -12.28 -17.19
C ASN A 91 8.98 -11.40 -16.03
N GLY A 92 8.63 -10.11 -16.03
CA GLY A 92 8.94 -9.19 -14.95
C GLY A 92 8.14 -9.50 -13.68
N GLU A 93 8.71 -9.14 -12.53
CA GLU A 93 8.10 -9.36 -11.23
C GLU A 93 8.37 -8.17 -10.30
N ILE A 94 7.39 -7.79 -9.49
CA ILE A 94 7.53 -6.79 -8.44
C ILE A 94 6.95 -7.34 -7.14
N THR A 95 7.72 -7.27 -6.05
CA THR A 95 7.28 -7.63 -4.71
C THR A 95 7.23 -6.41 -3.82
N VAL A 96 6.12 -6.26 -3.09
CA VAL A 96 5.94 -5.21 -2.08
C VAL A 96 6.06 -5.81 -0.68
N SER A 97 6.71 -5.09 0.23
CA SER A 97 6.69 -5.37 1.68
C SER A 97 5.83 -4.33 2.38
N VAL A 98 5.05 -4.78 3.35
CA VAL A 98 4.14 -3.95 4.15
C VAL A 98 4.57 -4.02 5.61
N THR A 99 4.62 -2.86 6.25
CA THR A 99 4.82 -2.71 7.69
C THR A 99 3.73 -1.81 8.25
N ASP A 100 3.57 -1.80 9.57
CA ASP A 100 2.52 -1.04 10.27
C ASP A 100 1.10 -1.42 9.79
N GLY A 101 0.09 -0.67 10.24
CA GLY A 101 -1.31 -1.02 10.00
C GLY A 101 -1.73 -2.31 10.69
N THR A 102 -2.93 -2.78 10.39
CA THR A 102 -3.52 -3.97 11.04
C THR A 102 -3.81 -5.06 10.00
N PRO A 103 -3.10 -6.21 10.05
CA PRO A 103 -3.39 -7.32 9.14
C PRO A 103 -4.79 -7.94 9.41
N PRO A 104 -5.40 -8.63 8.43
CA PRO A 104 -4.83 -8.98 7.12
C PRO A 104 -4.79 -7.81 6.15
N TYR A 105 -3.81 -7.84 5.22
CA TYR A 105 -3.73 -6.86 4.13
C TYR A 105 -4.32 -7.42 2.85
N SER A 106 -5.03 -6.59 2.10
CA SER A 106 -5.43 -6.86 0.73
C SER A 106 -4.58 -6.03 -0.24
N PHE A 107 -4.29 -6.60 -1.39
CA PHE A 107 -3.47 -5.98 -2.44
C PHE A 107 -4.30 -5.84 -3.71
N LEU A 108 -4.06 -4.80 -4.48
CA LEU A 108 -4.62 -4.62 -5.81
C LEU A 108 -3.59 -3.91 -6.69
N TRP A 109 -3.04 -4.64 -7.66
CA TRP A 109 -2.14 -4.11 -8.67
C TRP A 109 -2.92 -3.50 -9.84
N ASP A 110 -2.33 -2.51 -10.49
CA ASP A 110 -2.89 -1.86 -11.69
C ASP A 110 -2.49 -2.55 -12.99
N ASP A 111 -1.89 -3.76 -12.88
CA ASP A 111 -1.60 -4.60 -14.05
C ASP A 111 -2.89 -5.12 -14.71
N ILE A 112 -2.77 -5.58 -15.96
CA ILE A 112 -3.93 -6.02 -16.75
C ILE A 112 -4.72 -7.18 -16.11
N ASN A 113 -4.08 -7.95 -15.21
CA ASN A 113 -4.69 -9.07 -14.51
C ASN A 113 -5.28 -8.67 -13.15
N ALA A 114 -5.09 -7.42 -12.71
CA ALA A 114 -5.51 -6.92 -11.41
C ALA A 114 -5.10 -7.87 -10.27
N GLN A 115 -3.81 -8.23 -10.22
CA GLN A 115 -3.27 -9.21 -9.27
C GLN A 115 -3.48 -8.74 -7.82
N THR A 116 -3.77 -9.71 -6.93
CA THR A 116 -4.17 -9.43 -5.54
C THR A 116 -3.24 -10.02 -4.50
N THR A 117 -2.01 -10.34 -4.87
CA THR A 117 -0.97 -10.86 -3.96
C THR A 117 0.11 -9.81 -3.71
N GLY A 118 0.93 -10.00 -2.67
CA GLY A 118 2.07 -9.11 -2.39
C GLY A 118 3.16 -9.11 -3.47
N THR A 119 3.07 -10.03 -4.45
CA THR A 119 3.95 -10.11 -5.60
C THR A 119 3.12 -10.15 -6.87
N ALA A 120 3.37 -9.23 -7.80
CA ALA A 120 2.85 -9.27 -9.16
C ALA A 120 3.88 -9.91 -10.08
N THR A 121 3.44 -10.83 -10.93
CA THR A 121 4.28 -11.59 -11.87
C THR A 121 3.75 -11.47 -13.30
N GLY A 122 4.57 -11.88 -14.29
CA GLY A 122 4.14 -11.81 -15.67
C GLY A 122 4.07 -10.38 -16.23
N LEU A 123 4.81 -9.45 -15.60
CA LEU A 123 4.79 -8.05 -15.98
C LEU A 123 5.64 -7.78 -17.22
N THR A 124 5.17 -6.87 -18.05
CA THR A 124 5.92 -6.30 -19.17
C THR A 124 6.73 -5.09 -18.71
N ILE A 125 7.49 -4.46 -19.61
CA ILE A 125 8.10 -3.15 -19.35
C ILE A 125 7.01 -2.13 -19.00
N GLY A 126 7.22 -1.34 -17.95
CA GLY A 126 6.28 -0.30 -17.53
C GLY A 126 6.39 0.07 -16.06
N ASN A 127 5.55 1.01 -15.65
CA ASN A 127 5.35 1.38 -14.26
C ASN A 127 4.10 0.66 -13.75
N PHE A 128 4.21 0.09 -12.56
CA PHE A 128 3.12 -0.61 -11.89
C PHE A 128 2.95 -0.06 -10.48
N SER A 129 1.71 0.05 -10.07
CA SER A 129 1.31 0.51 -8.74
C SER A 129 0.50 -0.56 -8.04
N VAL A 130 0.72 -0.71 -6.76
CA VAL A 130 -0.10 -1.56 -5.90
C VAL A 130 -0.78 -0.71 -4.84
N MET A 131 -2.07 -0.89 -4.67
CA MET A 131 -2.86 -0.38 -3.55
C MET A 131 -2.95 -1.46 -2.50
N ILE A 132 -2.59 -1.11 -1.26
CA ILE A 132 -2.64 -2.00 -0.10
C ILE A 132 -3.66 -1.43 0.87
N THR A 133 -4.59 -2.27 1.32
CA THR A 133 -5.61 -1.91 2.30
C THR A 133 -5.51 -2.86 3.49
N ASP A 134 -5.51 -2.34 4.70
CA ASP A 134 -5.48 -3.12 5.93
C ASP A 134 -6.90 -3.51 6.43
N LEU A 135 -6.98 -4.19 7.59
CA LEU A 135 -8.24 -4.64 8.19
C LEU A 135 -9.25 -3.50 8.45
N PHE A 136 -8.77 -2.32 8.78
CA PHE A 136 -9.61 -1.15 9.08
C PHE A 136 -9.89 -0.25 7.89
N GLY A 137 -9.43 -0.66 6.68
CA GLY A 137 -9.63 0.10 5.46
C GLY A 137 -8.61 1.22 5.25
N CYS A 138 -7.52 1.24 6.03
CA CYS A 138 -6.41 2.16 5.81
C CYS A 138 -5.65 1.81 4.55
N ILE A 139 -5.35 2.79 3.71
CA ILE A 139 -4.78 2.57 2.38
C ILE A 139 -3.38 3.17 2.29
N THR A 140 -2.47 2.44 1.65
CA THR A 140 -1.16 2.92 1.18
C THR A 140 -0.92 2.45 -0.24
N THR A 141 0.00 3.10 -0.96
CA THR A 141 0.38 2.72 -2.33
C THR A 141 1.89 2.67 -2.48
N ALA A 142 2.37 1.72 -3.30
CA ALA A 142 3.76 1.65 -3.72
C ALA A 142 3.84 1.51 -5.24
N THR A 143 4.90 2.04 -5.86
CA THR A 143 5.12 1.98 -7.31
C THR A 143 6.48 1.40 -7.62
N GLY A 144 6.55 0.56 -8.65
CA GLY A 144 7.78 -0.02 -9.17
C GLY A 144 7.84 0.06 -10.69
N THR A 145 9.04 0.03 -11.24
CA THR A 145 9.27 0.12 -12.69
C THR A 145 9.98 -1.13 -13.16
N ILE A 146 9.42 -1.81 -14.15
CA ILE A 146 10.07 -2.90 -14.89
C ILE A 146 10.75 -2.29 -16.11
N ILE A 147 12.03 -2.59 -16.28
CA ILE A 147 12.80 -2.21 -17.47
C ILE A 147 13.09 -3.42 -18.36
N SER A 148 13.59 -3.16 -19.56
CA SER A 148 13.90 -4.18 -20.58
C SER A 148 15.30 -3.97 -21.13
N PRO A 149 16.04 -5.04 -21.44
CA PRO A 149 17.21 -4.94 -22.31
C PRO A 149 16.86 -4.31 -23.64
N ALA A 150 17.86 -3.74 -24.30
CA ALA A 150 17.70 -3.28 -25.70
C ALA A 150 17.41 -4.47 -26.63
N ALA A 151 16.71 -4.23 -27.73
CA ALA A 151 16.48 -5.25 -28.74
C ALA A 151 17.81 -5.80 -29.27
N LEU A 152 17.91 -7.12 -29.42
CA LEU A 152 19.07 -7.75 -30.05
C LEU A 152 19.03 -7.48 -31.55
N ILE A 153 20.10 -6.91 -32.06
CA ILE A 153 20.30 -6.63 -33.48
C ILE A 153 21.53 -7.39 -33.98
N ALA A 154 21.35 -8.21 -34.98
CA ALA A 154 22.46 -8.85 -35.71
C ALA A 154 22.80 -8.08 -37.00
N SER A 155 24.05 -7.95 -37.28
CA SER A 155 24.55 -7.30 -38.50
C SER A 155 25.77 -8.03 -39.06
N ILE A 156 26.05 -7.83 -40.33
CA ILE A 156 27.33 -8.25 -40.93
C ILE A 156 28.33 -7.10 -40.69
N ALA A 157 29.34 -7.35 -39.88
CA ALA A 157 30.37 -6.37 -39.54
C ALA A 157 31.42 -6.22 -40.65
N ALA A 158 31.73 -7.33 -41.31
CA ALA A 158 32.66 -7.36 -42.44
C ALA A 158 32.37 -8.56 -43.36
N SER A 159 32.64 -8.44 -44.64
CA SER A 159 32.61 -9.55 -45.55
C SER A 159 33.69 -9.37 -46.65
N SER A 160 34.20 -10.46 -47.16
CA SER A 160 35.04 -10.47 -48.33
C SER A 160 34.57 -11.52 -49.33
N ASP A 161 34.56 -11.16 -50.59
CA ASP A 161 34.18 -12.07 -51.67
C ASP A 161 35.25 -13.14 -51.88
N ALA A 162 34.87 -14.28 -52.45
CA ALA A 162 35.78 -15.30 -52.91
C ALA A 162 36.60 -14.85 -54.11
N ASN A 163 37.89 -15.13 -54.10
CA ASN A 163 38.80 -14.63 -55.17
C ASN A 163 38.58 -15.27 -56.55
N CYS A 164 38.01 -16.47 -56.62
CA CYS A 164 37.70 -17.15 -57.87
C CYS A 164 36.52 -18.11 -57.75
N ASN A 165 35.96 -18.49 -58.91
CA ASN A 165 34.70 -19.25 -59.03
C ASN A 165 34.65 -20.60 -58.31
N THR A 166 35.78 -21.17 -57.83
CA THR A 166 35.84 -22.42 -57.08
C THR A 166 36.58 -22.30 -55.76
N ALA A 167 37.02 -21.08 -55.37
CA ALA A 167 37.67 -20.83 -54.11
C ALA A 167 36.63 -20.69 -52.99
N CYS A 168 36.88 -21.34 -51.87
CA CYS A 168 36.06 -21.21 -50.66
C CYS A 168 36.74 -20.26 -49.65
N ASP A 169 37.30 -19.14 -50.13
CA ASP A 169 38.10 -18.18 -49.36
C ASP A 169 37.33 -16.89 -49.00
N GLY A 170 36.07 -16.82 -49.36
CA GLY A 170 35.19 -15.76 -48.87
C GLY A 170 34.90 -15.89 -47.35
N ASN A 171 34.79 -14.76 -46.69
CA ASN A 171 34.40 -14.76 -45.27
C ASN A 171 33.32 -13.72 -44.97
N ALA A 172 32.63 -13.94 -43.89
CA ALA A 172 31.71 -12.97 -43.30
C ALA A 172 31.82 -13.01 -41.76
N THR A 173 31.84 -11.84 -41.16
CA THR A 173 31.86 -11.67 -39.73
C THR A 173 30.54 -11.09 -39.26
N ALA A 174 29.82 -11.78 -38.39
CA ALA A 174 28.63 -11.26 -37.73
C ALA A 174 28.99 -10.42 -36.51
N ALA A 175 28.20 -9.40 -36.29
CA ALA A 175 28.22 -8.62 -35.03
C ALA A 175 26.82 -8.60 -34.42
N ALA A 176 26.74 -8.61 -33.10
CA ALA A 176 25.53 -8.46 -32.37
C ALA A 176 25.60 -7.20 -31.50
N ASN A 177 24.48 -6.50 -31.35
CA ASN A 177 24.34 -5.33 -30.49
C ASN A 177 22.99 -5.39 -29.76
N GLY A 178 22.92 -4.87 -28.55
CA GLY A 178 21.72 -5.00 -27.71
C GLY A 178 21.56 -6.41 -27.12
N GLY A 179 20.37 -6.71 -26.60
CA GLY A 179 20.11 -7.97 -25.89
C GLY A 179 20.97 -8.12 -24.63
N THR A 180 21.05 -9.35 -24.13
CA THR A 180 21.85 -9.71 -22.94
C THR A 180 22.94 -10.71 -23.34
N PRO A 181 24.25 -10.36 -23.23
CA PRO A 181 25.34 -11.32 -23.53
C PRO A 181 25.37 -12.49 -22.54
N PRO A 182 26.02 -13.66 -22.89
CA PRO A 182 26.77 -13.88 -24.12
C PRO A 182 25.88 -14.17 -25.34
N TYR A 183 26.38 -13.84 -26.53
CA TYR A 183 25.73 -14.18 -27.80
C TYR A 183 26.26 -15.50 -28.35
N SER A 184 25.41 -16.34 -28.93
CA SER A 184 25.74 -17.64 -29.54
C SER A 184 25.09 -17.78 -30.89
#